data_1055f3d5c1bd973405759e47e254f185
#
_entry.id   1055f3d5c1bd973405759e47e254f185
#
_cell.length_a   1.000
_cell.length_b   1.000
_cell.length_c   1.000
_cell.angle_alpha   90.00
_cell.angle_beta   90.00
_cell.angle_gamma   90.00
#
_symmetry.space_group_name_H-M   'P 1'
#
loop_
_entity.id
_entity.type
_entity.pdbx_description
1 polymer ?
#
loop_
_entity_poly.entity_id
_entity_poly.type
_entity_poly.pdbx_seq_one_letter_code
_entity_poly.pdbx_strand_id
1 'polypeptide(L)'
;MISVVVPIYNVERYLHRALESLLSQTYKDWEAILVDDGSTDGSGRIADEYAGRDPRFKVIHKTNGGLSDSRNTGLELVEGEYLIFLDSDDFLHPQLMELCLEAIRRDNSDMVAFTYDRTYRTFGLIRHLLHLGDPTPHFKYYKNPPFLVTDNIYDYATECSCPKDIDKRWAVKHCQVWRCMYKTYAIRGLKFIKGINYEDFPWWSEVLLHVRRCTILNLPLYFYYPNPLSYILSANPSHKIESLRQSIEAAKRVYATAPESKRKAWKRNFLIPFEEKLRRKKTQK
;
A
#
# COMPACT_ATOMS: atom_id res chain seq x y z
N MET A 1 18.36 -4.58 5.25
CA MET A 1 17.63 -3.34 5.64
C MET A 1 16.32 -3.25 4.86
N ILE A 2 15.26 -2.71 5.46
CA ILE A 2 13.96 -2.45 4.85
C ILE A 2 13.77 -0.93 4.78
N SER A 3 13.46 -0.39 3.61
CA SER A 3 13.04 1.01 3.47
C SER A 3 11.51 1.12 3.53
N VAL A 4 10.99 2.14 4.20
CA VAL A 4 9.58 2.45 4.25
C VAL A 4 9.35 3.84 3.66
N VAL A 5 8.58 3.93 2.58
CA VAL A 5 8.20 5.22 1.99
C VAL A 5 6.87 5.67 2.59
N VAL A 6 6.87 6.86 3.21
CA VAL A 6 5.72 7.42 3.92
C VAL A 6 5.39 8.79 3.28
N PRO A 7 4.43 8.87 2.35
CA PRO A 7 3.95 10.15 1.84
C PRO A 7 3.11 10.86 2.90
N ILE A 8 3.38 12.16 3.10
CA ILE A 8 2.74 12.97 4.16
C ILE A 8 2.12 14.21 3.50
N TYR A 9 0.83 14.45 3.76
CA TYR A 9 0.15 15.68 3.38
C TYR A 9 -1.08 15.93 4.24
N ASN A 10 -1.02 16.93 5.13
CA ASN A 10 -2.12 17.37 6.01
C ASN A 10 -2.76 16.22 6.81
N VAL A 11 -1.94 15.49 7.57
CA VAL A 11 -2.31 14.31 8.37
C VAL A 11 -1.85 14.39 9.82
N GLU A 12 -1.67 15.58 10.39
CA GLU A 12 -1.13 15.80 11.74
C GLU A 12 -1.84 14.95 12.81
N ARG A 13 -3.15 14.70 12.66
CA ARG A 13 -3.95 13.90 13.59
C ARG A 13 -3.59 12.41 13.62
N TYR A 14 -2.99 11.91 12.55
CA TYR A 14 -2.77 10.47 12.34
C TYR A 14 -1.28 10.11 12.37
N LEU A 15 -0.42 11.07 12.00
CA LEU A 15 0.99 10.84 11.71
C LEU A 15 1.75 10.24 12.90
N HIS A 16 1.50 10.67 14.12
CA HIS A 16 2.13 10.09 15.32
C HIS A 16 1.90 8.58 15.39
N ARG A 17 0.66 8.11 15.17
CA ARG A 17 0.35 6.68 15.21
C ARG A 17 1.08 5.90 14.10
N ALA A 18 1.13 6.45 12.90
CA ALA A 18 1.86 5.85 11.79
C ALA A 18 3.34 5.67 12.14
N LEU A 19 4.00 6.73 12.64
CA LEU A 19 5.43 6.71 12.97
C LEU A 19 5.74 5.86 14.21
N GLU A 20 4.90 5.87 15.24
CA GLU A 20 5.03 4.98 16.40
C GLU A 20 4.88 3.49 15.99
N SER A 21 4.08 3.19 14.97
CA SER A 21 3.98 1.82 14.46
C SER A 21 5.27 1.33 13.80
N LEU A 22 6.10 2.22 13.26
CA LEU A 22 7.44 1.91 12.77
C LEU A 22 8.43 1.69 13.91
N LEU A 23 8.40 2.53 14.94
CA LEU A 23 9.24 2.36 16.13
C LEU A 23 8.94 1.05 16.86
N SER A 24 7.69 0.61 16.84
CA SER A 24 7.23 -0.63 17.49
C SER A 24 7.58 -1.90 16.72
N GLN A 25 8.13 -1.83 15.48
CA GLN A 25 8.49 -3.01 14.72
C GLN A 25 9.47 -3.90 15.48
N THR A 26 9.25 -5.23 15.47
CA THR A 26 10.14 -6.22 16.08
C THR A 26 11.48 -6.31 15.34
N TYR A 27 11.46 -6.21 14.00
CA TYR A 27 12.65 -6.08 13.16
C TYR A 27 13.19 -4.65 13.24
N LYS A 28 14.53 -4.48 13.48
CA LYS A 28 15.11 -3.17 13.80
C LYS A 28 15.94 -2.53 12.69
N ASP A 29 16.34 -3.29 11.67
CA ASP A 29 17.16 -2.82 10.56
C ASP A 29 16.29 -2.27 9.43
N TRP A 30 15.73 -1.07 9.66
CA TRP A 30 14.88 -0.35 8.73
C TRP A 30 15.19 1.15 8.72
N GLU A 31 14.82 1.80 7.64
CA GLU A 31 14.74 3.26 7.49
C GLU A 31 13.33 3.67 7.07
N ALA A 32 12.93 4.91 7.37
CA ALA A 32 11.68 5.49 6.90
C ALA A 32 11.95 6.81 6.20
N ILE A 33 11.52 6.91 4.96
CA ILE A 33 11.63 8.10 4.12
C ILE A 33 10.30 8.84 4.20
N LEU A 34 10.26 9.90 5.00
CA LEU A 34 9.10 10.72 5.26
C LEU A 34 9.06 11.85 4.22
N VAL A 35 8.14 11.79 3.28
CA VAL A 35 8.04 12.78 2.21
C VAL A 35 6.87 13.72 2.50
N ASP A 36 7.17 14.87 3.09
CA ASP A 36 6.19 15.93 3.33
C ASP A 36 5.94 16.72 2.03
N ASP A 37 4.77 16.52 1.47
CA ASP A 37 4.32 17.09 0.20
C ASP A 37 3.75 18.51 0.36
N GLY A 38 4.43 19.34 1.13
CA GLY A 38 4.05 20.74 1.35
C GLY A 38 2.82 20.84 2.27
N SER A 39 2.81 20.12 3.38
CA SER A 39 1.75 20.20 4.38
C SER A 39 1.62 21.62 4.94
N THR A 40 0.38 22.05 5.20
CA THR A 40 0.05 23.36 5.77
C THR A 40 -0.41 23.25 7.24
N ASP A 41 -0.54 22.04 7.76
CA ASP A 41 -0.81 21.72 9.16
C ASP A 41 0.49 21.36 9.93
N GLY A 42 0.39 20.78 11.11
CA GLY A 42 1.53 20.36 11.91
C GLY A 42 2.30 19.12 11.42
N SER A 43 1.94 18.53 10.27
CA SER A 43 2.53 17.26 9.79
C SER A 43 4.04 17.35 9.56
N GLY A 44 4.51 18.43 8.90
CA GLY A 44 5.95 18.63 8.65
C GLY A 44 6.74 18.71 9.96
N ARG A 45 6.26 19.49 10.93
CA ARG A 45 6.88 19.60 12.27
C ARG A 45 6.94 18.25 12.99
N ILE A 46 5.87 17.45 12.92
CA ILE A 46 5.85 16.11 13.51
C ILE A 46 6.91 15.21 12.85
N ALA A 47 7.03 15.25 11.53
CA ALA A 47 8.06 14.49 10.80
C ALA A 47 9.46 14.86 11.27
N ASP A 48 9.76 16.15 11.42
CA ASP A 48 11.05 16.66 11.92
C ASP A 48 11.33 16.23 13.36
N GLU A 49 10.31 16.22 14.23
CA GLU A 49 10.45 15.75 15.60
C GLU A 49 10.88 14.29 15.66
N TYR A 50 10.32 13.42 14.79
CA TYR A 50 10.72 12.01 14.74
C TYR A 50 12.12 11.82 14.16
N ALA A 51 12.50 12.58 13.12
CA ALA A 51 13.84 12.55 12.57
C ALA A 51 14.91 13.05 13.58
N GLY A 52 14.57 14.02 14.41
CA GLY A 52 15.44 14.50 15.49
C GLY A 52 15.58 13.48 16.64
N ARG A 53 14.64 12.55 16.83
CA ARG A 53 14.66 11.54 17.90
C ARG A 53 15.31 10.23 17.48
N ASP A 54 15.22 9.85 16.20
CA ASP A 54 15.67 8.56 15.70
C ASP A 54 16.24 8.70 14.27
N PRO A 55 17.54 8.41 14.06
CA PRO A 55 18.21 8.62 12.76
C PRO A 55 17.70 7.71 11.63
N ARG A 56 16.85 6.73 11.92
CA ARG A 56 16.20 5.89 10.93
C ARG A 56 15.12 6.65 10.14
N PHE A 57 14.61 7.77 10.66
CA PHE A 57 13.70 8.65 9.95
C PHE A 57 14.47 9.69 9.16
N LYS A 58 14.22 9.75 7.85
CA LYS A 58 14.78 10.73 6.90
C LYS A 58 13.61 11.57 6.38
N VAL A 59 13.64 12.88 6.57
CA VAL A 59 12.56 13.79 6.15
C VAL A 59 12.95 14.56 4.89
N ILE A 60 12.02 14.66 3.96
CA ILE A 60 12.11 15.49 2.76
C ILE A 60 10.88 16.39 2.70
N HIS A 61 11.09 17.72 2.76
CA HIS A 61 10.06 18.69 2.50
C HIS A 61 10.09 19.10 1.03
N LYS A 62 8.94 19.10 0.38
CA LYS A 62 8.84 19.50 -1.03
C LYS A 62 7.56 20.31 -1.29
N THR A 63 7.53 21.04 -2.38
CA THR A 63 6.29 21.67 -2.87
C THR A 63 5.29 20.57 -3.24
N ASN A 64 4.01 20.80 -2.93
CA ASN A 64 2.94 19.84 -3.20
C ASN A 64 2.91 19.40 -4.67
N GLY A 65 3.05 18.12 -4.89
CA GLY A 65 3.02 17.47 -6.20
C GLY A 65 2.03 16.30 -6.25
N GLY A 66 1.39 15.99 -5.12
CA GLY A 66 0.42 14.90 -4.94
C GLY A 66 1.07 13.56 -4.61
N LEU A 67 0.23 12.59 -4.26
CA LEU A 67 0.62 11.28 -3.72
C LEU A 67 1.61 10.51 -4.61
N SER A 68 1.37 10.49 -5.93
CA SER A 68 2.29 9.87 -6.90
C SER A 68 3.68 10.49 -6.88
N ASP A 69 3.75 11.82 -6.78
CA ASP A 69 5.02 12.55 -6.76
C ASP A 69 5.78 12.28 -5.47
N SER A 70 5.08 12.29 -4.34
CA SER A 70 5.66 11.98 -3.02
C SER A 70 6.21 10.55 -2.96
N ARG A 71 5.45 9.56 -3.46
CA ARG A 71 5.95 8.18 -3.53
C ARG A 71 7.16 8.06 -4.47
N ASN A 72 7.17 8.75 -5.61
CA ASN A 72 8.31 8.75 -6.53
C ASN A 72 9.55 9.38 -5.88
N THR A 73 9.39 10.49 -5.16
CA THR A 73 10.48 11.12 -4.41
C THR A 73 11.05 10.15 -3.37
N GLY A 74 10.18 9.46 -2.63
CA GLY A 74 10.62 8.43 -1.68
C GLY A 74 11.36 7.28 -2.35
N LEU A 75 10.87 6.79 -3.49
CA LEU A 75 11.50 5.70 -4.25
C LEU A 75 12.92 6.03 -4.73
N GLU A 76 13.22 7.29 -5.02
CA GLU A 76 14.56 7.73 -5.44
C GLU A 76 15.60 7.67 -4.30
N LEU A 77 15.15 7.61 -3.05
CA LEU A 77 15.97 7.61 -1.84
C LEU A 77 16.03 6.27 -1.13
N VAL A 78 15.39 5.23 -1.67
CA VAL A 78 15.38 3.88 -1.10
C VAL A 78 16.77 3.26 -1.16
N GLU A 79 17.33 2.90 0.00
CA GLU A 79 18.63 2.22 0.13
C GLU A 79 18.46 0.73 0.52
N GLY A 80 17.29 0.36 1.07
CA GLY A 80 17.00 -0.99 1.54
C GLY A 80 16.87 -2.03 0.42
N GLU A 81 17.23 -3.26 0.74
CA GLU A 81 17.00 -4.43 -0.13
C GLU A 81 15.50 -4.71 -0.33
N TYR A 82 14.69 -4.28 0.64
CA TYR A 82 13.24 -4.45 0.66
C TYR A 82 12.56 -3.11 0.81
N LEU A 83 11.35 -2.99 0.25
CA LEU A 83 10.54 -1.78 0.30
C LEU A 83 9.13 -2.08 0.79
N ILE A 84 8.60 -1.17 1.62
CA ILE A 84 7.20 -1.10 2.04
C ILE A 84 6.71 0.33 1.80
N PHE A 85 5.44 0.50 1.43
CA PHE A 85 4.74 1.79 1.50
C PHE A 85 3.85 1.82 2.73
N LEU A 86 3.82 2.96 3.42
CA LEU A 86 2.90 3.22 4.53
C LEU A 86 2.19 4.54 4.27
N ASP A 87 0.88 4.50 4.09
CA ASP A 87 0.07 5.71 4.04
C ASP A 87 0.01 6.34 5.44
N SER A 88 0.22 7.63 5.54
CA SER A 88 0.51 8.32 6.81
C SER A 88 -0.70 8.47 7.75
N ASP A 89 -1.89 8.09 7.30
CA ASP A 89 -3.10 7.97 8.12
C ASP A 89 -3.37 6.53 8.64
N ASP A 90 -2.55 5.56 8.24
CA ASP A 90 -2.63 4.15 8.61
C ASP A 90 -1.54 3.74 9.62
N PHE A 91 -1.46 2.46 9.99
CA PHE A 91 -0.41 1.94 10.86
C PHE A 91 -0.15 0.44 10.67
N LEU A 92 1.01 -0.03 11.12
CA LEU A 92 1.49 -1.38 10.90
C LEU A 92 1.37 -2.28 12.14
N HIS A 93 1.20 -3.58 11.93
CA HIS A 93 1.37 -4.58 12.98
C HIS A 93 2.85 -4.65 13.39
N PRO A 94 3.20 -4.78 14.68
CA PRO A 94 4.59 -4.80 15.15
C PRO A 94 5.48 -5.88 14.50
N GLN A 95 4.91 -7.00 14.09
CA GLN A 95 5.64 -8.09 13.42
C GLN A 95 5.62 -8.01 11.89
N LEU A 96 5.10 -6.95 11.27
CA LEU A 96 4.95 -6.91 9.81
C LEU A 96 6.28 -7.13 9.10
N MET A 97 7.30 -6.36 9.48
CA MET A 97 8.60 -6.42 8.82
C MET A 97 9.30 -7.78 9.03
N GLU A 98 9.27 -8.31 10.25
CA GLU A 98 9.88 -9.60 10.59
C GLU A 98 9.24 -10.74 9.80
N LEU A 99 7.89 -10.87 9.85
CA LEU A 99 7.17 -11.95 9.19
C LEU A 99 7.29 -11.89 7.65
N CYS A 100 7.24 -10.68 7.08
CA CYS A 100 7.44 -10.51 5.64
C CYS A 100 8.88 -10.84 5.23
N LEU A 101 9.88 -10.42 6.01
CA LEU A 101 11.28 -10.70 5.74
C LEU A 101 11.59 -12.20 5.84
N GLU A 102 11.04 -12.87 6.84
CA GLU A 102 11.15 -14.33 6.98
C GLU A 102 10.54 -15.04 5.78
N ALA A 103 9.32 -14.68 5.40
CA ALA A 103 8.60 -15.27 4.28
C ALA A 103 9.32 -15.06 2.94
N ILE A 104 9.76 -13.83 2.64
CA ILE A 104 10.41 -13.50 1.36
C ILE A 104 11.76 -14.22 1.19
N ARG A 105 12.48 -14.40 2.28
CA ARG A 105 13.76 -15.13 2.29
C ARG A 105 13.56 -16.63 2.18
N ARG A 106 12.67 -17.21 2.99
CA ARG A 106 12.36 -18.64 2.98
C ARG A 106 11.93 -19.13 1.60
N ASP A 107 11.05 -18.36 0.94
CA ASP A 107 10.41 -18.76 -0.32
C ASP A 107 11.16 -18.22 -1.55
N ASN A 108 12.22 -17.45 -1.34
CA ASN A 108 12.93 -16.70 -2.38
C ASN A 108 11.96 -15.92 -3.29
N SER A 109 10.96 -15.29 -2.69
CA SER A 109 9.94 -14.52 -3.40
C SER A 109 10.44 -13.12 -3.76
N ASP A 110 9.89 -12.51 -4.79
CA ASP A 110 10.18 -11.12 -5.18
C ASP A 110 9.31 -10.15 -4.39
N MET A 111 8.19 -10.67 -3.85
CA MET A 111 7.19 -9.89 -3.15
C MET A 111 6.49 -10.76 -2.10
N VAL A 112 6.11 -10.14 -0.98
CA VAL A 112 5.20 -10.72 0.02
C VAL A 112 3.97 -9.84 0.10
N ALA A 113 2.79 -10.44 -0.09
CA ALA A 113 1.52 -9.77 0.08
C ALA A 113 0.88 -10.18 1.41
N PHE A 114 0.19 -9.24 2.07
CA PHE A 114 -0.49 -9.47 3.35
C PHE A 114 -1.90 -8.87 3.36
N THR A 115 -2.72 -9.26 4.35
CA THR A 115 -4.06 -8.70 4.52
C THR A 115 -4.01 -7.43 5.38
N TYR A 116 -5.14 -6.75 5.44
CA TYR A 116 -5.30 -5.58 6.27
C TYR A 116 -6.61 -5.66 7.06
N ASP A 117 -6.64 -5.00 8.20
CA ASP A 117 -7.82 -4.87 9.03
C ASP A 117 -8.54 -3.55 8.73
N ARG A 118 -9.87 -3.65 8.57
CA ARG A 118 -10.81 -2.52 8.47
C ARG A 118 -11.73 -2.42 9.68
N THR A 119 -11.53 -3.23 10.70
CA THR A 119 -12.41 -3.33 11.86
C THR A 119 -12.53 -1.99 12.58
N TYR A 120 -11.47 -1.19 12.49
CA TYR A 120 -11.45 0.17 13.02
C TYR A 120 -12.31 1.16 12.23
N ARG A 121 -12.78 0.81 11.03
CA ARG A 121 -13.45 1.78 10.16
C ARG A 121 -14.70 2.38 10.77
N THR A 122 -15.58 1.57 11.35
CA THR A 122 -16.82 2.06 11.98
C THR A 122 -16.55 2.58 13.38
N PHE A 123 -15.80 1.86 14.17
CA PHE A 123 -15.49 2.22 15.56
C PHE A 123 -14.55 3.42 15.64
N GLY A 124 -13.54 3.49 14.76
CA GLY A 124 -12.64 4.64 14.67
C GLY A 124 -13.36 5.91 14.23
N LEU A 125 -14.28 5.82 13.26
CA LEU A 125 -15.08 6.97 12.84
C LEU A 125 -15.98 7.49 13.98
N ILE A 126 -16.64 6.60 14.73
CA ILE A 126 -17.46 6.97 15.90
C ILE A 126 -16.58 7.63 16.97
N ARG A 127 -15.41 7.06 17.31
CA ARG A 127 -14.49 7.64 18.29
C ARG A 127 -13.95 8.99 17.84
N HIS A 128 -13.61 9.13 16.55
CA HIS A 128 -13.19 10.41 15.97
C HIS A 128 -14.28 11.48 16.12
N LEU A 129 -15.52 11.15 15.77
CA LEU A 129 -16.67 12.05 15.91
C LEU A 129 -16.94 12.42 17.37
N LEU A 130 -16.66 11.53 18.31
CA LEU A 130 -16.85 11.74 19.74
C LEU A 130 -15.61 12.30 20.46
N HIS A 131 -14.53 12.61 19.74
CA HIS A 131 -13.23 13.06 20.30
C HIS A 131 -12.66 12.13 21.40
N LEU A 132 -12.95 10.82 21.32
CA LEU A 132 -12.56 9.82 22.34
C LEU A 132 -11.19 9.20 22.00
N GLY A 133 -10.17 9.89 21.64
CA GLY A 133 -8.83 9.34 21.38
C GLY A 133 -8.79 8.03 20.58
N ASP A 134 -7.67 7.66 20.00
CA ASP A 134 -7.52 6.43 19.23
C ASP A 134 -7.49 5.19 20.14
N PRO A 135 -8.21 4.10 19.80
CA PRO A 135 -8.08 2.84 20.52
C PRO A 135 -6.68 2.28 20.30
N THR A 136 -5.99 1.91 21.37
CA THR A 136 -4.75 1.15 21.26
C THR A 136 -5.10 -0.26 20.78
N PRO A 137 -4.60 -0.71 19.63
CA PRO A 137 -4.91 -2.05 19.16
C PRO A 137 -4.22 -3.10 20.04
N HIS A 138 -4.97 -4.13 20.43
CA HIS A 138 -4.39 -5.32 21.02
C HIS A 138 -3.89 -6.23 19.91
N PHE A 139 -2.58 -6.26 19.68
CA PHE A 139 -1.96 -7.10 18.67
C PHE A 139 -1.87 -8.56 19.13
N LYS A 140 -2.38 -9.47 18.29
CA LYS A 140 -2.11 -10.89 18.44
C LYS A 140 -0.78 -11.21 17.76
N TYR A 141 0.21 -11.65 18.53
CA TYR A 141 1.49 -12.08 17.96
C TYR A 141 1.35 -13.45 17.28
N TYR A 142 1.92 -13.58 16.11
CA TYR A 142 1.86 -14.77 15.27
C TYR A 142 3.14 -15.59 15.40
N LYS A 143 2.97 -16.92 15.48
CA LYS A 143 4.06 -17.89 15.37
C LYS A 143 3.71 -18.84 14.23
N ASN A 144 4.66 -19.06 13.30
CA ASN A 144 4.46 -19.96 12.14
C ASN A 144 3.14 -19.72 11.40
N PRO A 145 2.90 -18.52 10.87
CA PRO A 145 1.65 -18.21 10.22
C PRO A 145 1.45 -19.01 8.93
N PRO A 146 0.19 -19.33 8.55
CA PRO A 146 -0.10 -19.95 7.28
C PRO A 146 0.27 -19.02 6.11
N PHE A 147 0.83 -19.60 5.06
CA PHE A 147 1.23 -18.86 3.87
C PHE A 147 0.94 -19.67 2.61
N LEU A 148 0.90 -18.98 1.48
CA LEU A 148 0.83 -19.55 0.15
C LEU A 148 1.93 -18.96 -0.72
N VAL A 149 2.58 -19.78 -1.53
CA VAL A 149 3.59 -19.34 -2.51
C VAL A 149 3.04 -19.57 -3.91
N THR A 150 3.22 -18.61 -4.80
CA THR A 150 2.86 -18.74 -6.21
C THR A 150 3.95 -18.16 -7.12
N ASP A 151 4.27 -18.91 -8.17
CA ASP A 151 5.12 -18.47 -9.28
C ASP A 151 4.29 -17.81 -10.39
N ASN A 152 2.97 -17.81 -10.26
CA ASN A 152 2.05 -17.18 -11.20
C ASN A 152 1.09 -16.23 -10.48
N ILE A 153 1.52 -15.00 -10.30
CA ILE A 153 0.74 -13.96 -9.64
C ILE A 153 -0.58 -13.63 -10.39
N TYR A 154 -0.67 -13.93 -11.69
CA TYR A 154 -1.87 -13.68 -12.48
C TYR A 154 -2.99 -14.71 -12.23
N ASP A 155 -2.61 -15.98 -12.04
CA ASP A 155 -3.56 -17.07 -11.82
C ASP A 155 -3.90 -17.26 -10.36
N TYR A 156 -3.18 -16.57 -9.49
CA TYR A 156 -3.44 -16.56 -8.06
C TYR A 156 -4.93 -16.33 -7.72
N ALA A 157 -5.61 -15.56 -8.54
CA ALA A 157 -7.02 -15.29 -8.43
C ALA A 157 -7.96 -16.46 -8.71
N THR A 158 -7.53 -17.40 -9.53
CA THR A 158 -8.38 -18.46 -10.08
C THR A 158 -8.02 -19.84 -9.56
N GLU A 159 -6.76 -20.10 -9.26
CA GLU A 159 -6.25 -21.43 -8.95
C GLU A 159 -5.94 -21.65 -7.47
N CYS A 160 -6.17 -20.64 -6.63
CA CYS A 160 -5.89 -20.81 -5.23
C CYS A 160 -6.80 -21.86 -4.61
N SER A 161 -6.32 -23.09 -4.53
CA SER A 161 -6.77 -24.11 -3.57
C SER A 161 -6.35 -23.68 -2.17
N CYS A 162 -6.70 -22.44 -1.82
CA CYS A 162 -6.43 -21.89 -0.51
C CYS A 162 -7.11 -22.76 0.56
N PRO A 163 -6.50 -22.91 1.74
CA PRO A 163 -7.23 -23.37 2.90
C PRO A 163 -8.55 -22.62 3.01
N LYS A 164 -9.61 -23.29 3.45
CA LYS A 164 -10.99 -22.75 3.47
C LYS A 164 -11.11 -21.38 4.12
N ASP A 165 -10.12 -20.98 4.92
CA ASP A 165 -10.08 -19.77 5.74
C ASP A 165 -9.46 -18.54 5.03
N ILE A 166 -8.88 -18.71 3.84
CA ILE A 166 -8.35 -17.58 3.07
C ILE A 166 -9.46 -17.04 2.16
N ASP A 167 -9.88 -15.80 2.37
CA ASP A 167 -10.87 -15.15 1.52
C ASP A 167 -10.36 -15.07 0.07
N LYS A 168 -10.88 -15.91 -0.81
CA LYS A 168 -10.54 -15.98 -2.25
C LYS A 168 -10.68 -14.63 -2.98
N ARG A 169 -11.46 -13.71 -2.41
CA ARG A 169 -11.64 -12.35 -2.94
C ARG A 169 -10.42 -11.44 -2.65
N TRP A 170 -9.53 -11.91 -1.81
CA TRP A 170 -8.50 -11.12 -1.20
C TRP A 170 -7.36 -10.69 -2.14
N ALA A 171 -6.87 -11.59 -2.96
CA ALA A 171 -5.63 -11.35 -3.72
C ALA A 171 -5.81 -10.48 -4.97
N VAL A 172 -6.96 -10.55 -5.60
CA VAL A 172 -7.15 -10.07 -6.97
C VAL A 172 -7.81 -8.72 -7.08
N LYS A 173 -8.59 -8.32 -6.09
CA LYS A 173 -9.40 -7.10 -6.20
C LYS A 173 -8.70 -5.84 -5.70
N HIS A 174 -7.49 -5.95 -5.17
CA HIS A 174 -6.89 -4.86 -4.45
C HIS A 174 -5.43 -4.65 -4.87
N CYS A 175 -5.22 -3.67 -5.70
CA CYS A 175 -3.93 -3.22 -6.21
C CYS A 175 -3.25 -2.17 -5.31
N GLN A 176 -3.60 -2.12 -4.02
CA GLN A 176 -2.98 -1.15 -3.12
C GLN A 176 -1.52 -1.51 -2.87
N VAL A 177 -0.64 -0.55 -3.13
CA VAL A 177 0.82 -0.74 -3.05
C VAL A 177 1.30 -1.00 -1.63
N TRP A 178 0.60 -0.47 -0.62
CA TRP A 178 0.91 -0.64 0.80
C TRP A 178 0.61 -2.04 1.37
N ARG A 179 0.03 -2.93 0.57
CA ARG A 179 -0.28 -4.32 0.98
C ARG A 179 0.84 -5.31 0.73
N CYS A 180 1.99 -4.83 0.33
CA CYS A 180 3.11 -5.70 -0.02
C CYS A 180 4.42 -5.17 0.53
N MET A 181 5.32 -6.12 0.84
CA MET A 181 6.75 -5.89 0.87
C MET A 181 7.34 -6.36 -0.46
N TYR A 182 8.19 -5.56 -1.05
CA TYR A 182 8.84 -5.84 -2.34
C TYR A 182 10.33 -6.01 -2.16
N LYS A 183 10.96 -6.91 -2.91
CA LYS A 183 12.40 -6.78 -3.17
C LYS A 183 12.62 -5.55 -4.03
N THR A 184 13.46 -4.63 -3.59
CA THR A 184 13.67 -3.32 -4.26
C THR A 184 14.12 -3.50 -5.72
N TYR A 185 14.92 -4.53 -6.02
CA TYR A 185 15.36 -4.78 -7.39
C TYR A 185 14.20 -5.13 -8.34
N ALA A 186 13.13 -5.79 -7.85
CA ALA A 186 12.00 -6.22 -8.67
C ALA A 186 11.11 -5.04 -9.13
N ILE A 187 11.21 -3.90 -8.45
CA ILE A 187 10.44 -2.70 -8.74
C ILE A 187 11.32 -1.51 -9.13
N ARG A 188 12.62 -1.75 -9.31
CA ARG A 188 13.58 -0.69 -9.65
C ARG A 188 13.21 -0.01 -10.95
N GLY A 189 13.15 1.32 -10.92
CA GLY A 189 12.83 2.15 -12.08
C GLY A 189 11.34 2.32 -12.34
N LEU A 190 10.46 1.60 -11.64
CA LEU A 190 9.02 1.82 -11.73
C LEU A 190 8.65 3.17 -11.09
N LYS A 191 7.76 3.91 -11.74
CA LYS A 191 7.30 5.22 -11.25
C LYS A 191 5.78 5.29 -11.24
N PHE A 192 5.24 5.95 -10.21
CA PHE A 192 3.83 6.32 -10.19
C PHE A 192 3.57 7.42 -11.22
N ILE A 193 2.46 7.35 -11.92
CA ILE A 193 2.04 8.36 -12.90
C ILE A 193 1.51 9.57 -12.12
N LYS A 194 2.15 10.73 -12.32
CA LYS A 194 1.75 11.97 -11.65
C LYS A 194 0.42 12.50 -12.19
N GLY A 195 -0.34 13.20 -11.34
CA GLY A 195 -1.56 13.91 -11.72
C GLY A 195 -2.78 13.03 -11.92
N ILE A 196 -2.71 11.72 -11.61
CA ILE A 196 -3.87 10.84 -11.60
C ILE A 196 -4.15 10.31 -10.18
N ASN A 197 -5.41 10.04 -9.90
CA ASN A 197 -5.80 9.28 -8.70
C ASN A 197 -6.10 7.82 -9.10
N TYR A 198 -6.11 6.92 -8.12
CA TYR A 198 -6.03 5.47 -8.33
C TYR A 198 -4.74 5.09 -9.07
N GLU A 199 -3.66 5.77 -8.75
CA GLU A 199 -2.30 5.62 -9.25
C GLU A 199 -1.73 4.23 -8.98
N ASP A 200 -2.24 3.59 -7.95
CA ASP A 200 -1.87 2.22 -7.56
C ASP A 200 -2.14 1.22 -8.68
N PHE A 201 -3.24 1.36 -9.44
CA PHE A 201 -3.62 0.37 -10.43
C PHE A 201 -2.65 0.29 -11.62
N PRO A 202 -2.26 1.38 -12.31
CA PRO A 202 -1.26 1.31 -13.35
C PRO A 202 0.12 0.89 -12.81
N TRP A 203 0.54 1.38 -11.65
CA TRP A 203 1.80 1.00 -11.04
C TRP A 203 1.82 -0.50 -10.67
N TRP A 204 0.77 -0.99 -10.02
CA TRP A 204 0.62 -2.42 -9.73
C TRP A 204 0.61 -3.28 -10.99
N SER A 205 -0.05 -2.80 -12.05
CA SER A 205 -0.06 -3.48 -13.33
C SER A 205 1.35 -3.65 -13.90
N GLU A 206 2.22 -2.67 -13.70
CA GLU A 206 3.62 -2.74 -14.09
C GLU A 206 4.43 -3.68 -13.19
N VAL A 207 4.23 -3.64 -11.87
CA VAL A 207 4.84 -4.59 -10.92
C VAL A 207 4.61 -6.04 -11.35
N LEU A 208 3.39 -6.38 -11.79
CA LEU A 208 3.06 -7.73 -12.24
C LEU A 208 3.87 -8.22 -13.46
N LEU A 209 4.47 -7.32 -14.22
CA LEU A 209 5.37 -7.70 -15.33
C LEU A 209 6.75 -8.14 -14.84
N HIS A 210 7.18 -7.63 -13.68
CA HIS A 210 8.52 -7.81 -13.12
C HIS A 210 8.59 -8.88 -12.05
N VAL A 211 7.56 -9.00 -11.20
CA VAL A 211 7.48 -10.00 -10.13
C VAL A 211 7.25 -11.39 -10.73
N ARG A 212 8.06 -12.36 -10.31
CA ARG A 212 7.95 -13.77 -10.74
C ARG A 212 7.31 -14.64 -9.68
N ARG A 213 7.72 -14.46 -8.42
CA ARG A 213 7.24 -15.25 -7.29
C ARG A 213 6.69 -14.34 -6.19
N CYS A 214 5.54 -14.70 -5.66
CA CYS A 214 4.88 -14.00 -4.57
C CYS A 214 4.55 -14.96 -3.43
N THR A 215 4.88 -14.57 -2.20
CA THR A 215 4.37 -15.23 -0.99
C THR A 215 3.21 -14.42 -0.43
N ILE A 216 2.20 -15.11 0.07
CA ILE A 216 1.01 -14.49 0.62
C ILE A 216 0.85 -14.92 2.07
N LEU A 217 0.87 -13.94 2.95
CA LEU A 217 0.55 -14.08 4.35
C LEU A 217 -0.91 -13.69 4.57
N ASN A 218 -1.76 -14.64 4.96
CA ASN A 218 -3.15 -14.32 5.30
C ASN A 218 -3.26 -13.76 6.71
N LEU A 219 -2.52 -12.69 6.97
CA LEU A 219 -2.47 -12.01 8.25
C LEU A 219 -2.81 -10.53 8.09
N PRO A 220 -3.63 -9.96 8.96
CA PRO A 220 -3.91 -8.53 8.97
C PRO A 220 -2.73 -7.77 9.59
N LEU A 221 -1.70 -7.53 8.77
CA LEU A 221 -0.46 -6.86 9.20
C LEU A 221 -0.48 -5.36 8.97
N TYR A 222 -1.49 -4.85 8.29
CA TYR A 222 -1.70 -3.44 8.00
C TYR A 222 -3.07 -3.00 8.53
N PHE A 223 -3.15 -1.83 9.14
CA PHE A 223 -4.38 -1.32 9.73
C PHE A 223 -4.83 -0.05 9.00
N TYR A 224 -5.84 -0.22 8.15
CA TYR A 224 -6.44 0.88 7.41
C TYR A 224 -7.36 1.69 8.31
N TYR A 225 -7.03 2.95 8.54
CA TYR A 225 -7.80 3.87 9.37
C TYR A 225 -8.71 4.78 8.51
N PRO A 226 -9.97 4.97 8.90
CA PRO A 226 -10.87 5.85 8.16
C PRO A 226 -10.50 7.32 8.39
N ASN A 227 -9.88 7.93 7.41
CA ASN A 227 -9.65 9.36 7.34
C ASN A 227 -10.80 10.02 6.57
N PRO A 228 -11.69 10.82 7.22
CA PRO A 228 -12.81 11.48 6.55
C PRO A 228 -12.39 12.44 5.43
N LEU A 229 -11.17 12.98 5.53
CA LEU A 229 -10.59 13.91 4.55
C LEU A 229 -9.88 13.17 3.40
N SER A 230 -9.81 11.82 3.46
CA SER A 230 -9.19 11.06 2.38
C SER A 230 -9.90 11.29 1.04
N TYR A 231 -9.13 11.23 -0.05
CA TYR A 231 -9.67 11.35 -1.41
C TYR A 231 -10.85 10.41 -1.67
N ILE A 232 -10.80 9.17 -1.14
CA ILE A 232 -11.86 8.17 -1.33
C ILE A 232 -13.19 8.64 -0.72
N LEU A 233 -13.17 9.38 0.38
CA LEU A 233 -14.37 9.84 1.08
C LEU A 233 -14.79 11.24 0.66
N SER A 234 -13.87 12.14 0.39
CA SER A 234 -14.11 13.58 0.18
C SER A 234 -14.35 13.97 -1.29
N ALA A 235 -13.75 13.27 -2.26
CA ALA A 235 -13.82 13.71 -3.65
C ALA A 235 -15.22 13.56 -4.28
N ASN A 236 -15.55 14.51 -5.16
CA ASN A 236 -16.80 14.51 -5.95
C ASN A 236 -16.91 13.21 -6.79
N PRO A 237 -18.13 12.59 -6.89
CA PRO A 237 -18.34 11.38 -7.68
C PRO A 237 -17.89 11.47 -9.14
N SER A 238 -18.10 12.62 -9.79
CA SER A 238 -17.66 12.83 -11.18
C SER A 238 -16.14 12.81 -11.33
N HIS A 239 -15.44 13.44 -10.39
CA HIS A 239 -13.98 13.43 -10.35
C HIS A 239 -13.43 12.01 -10.11
N LYS A 240 -14.07 11.24 -9.22
CA LYS A 240 -13.71 9.83 -8.98
C LYS A 240 -13.87 8.95 -10.23
N ILE A 241 -14.92 9.19 -11.02
CA ILE A 241 -15.16 8.45 -12.27
C ILE A 241 -14.08 8.77 -13.29
N GLU A 242 -13.76 10.05 -13.48
CA GLU A 242 -12.74 10.48 -14.43
C GLU A 242 -11.35 9.96 -14.02
N SER A 243 -10.97 10.08 -12.75
CA SER A 243 -9.72 9.55 -12.24
C SER A 243 -9.61 8.04 -12.43
N LEU A 244 -10.68 7.30 -12.19
CA LEU A 244 -10.69 5.85 -12.43
C LEU A 244 -10.54 5.52 -13.92
N ARG A 245 -11.15 6.31 -14.82
CA ARG A 245 -11.00 6.17 -16.27
C ARG A 245 -9.53 6.39 -16.67
N GLN A 246 -8.92 7.46 -16.21
CA GLN A 246 -7.51 7.77 -16.48
C GLN A 246 -6.56 6.67 -16.01
N SER A 247 -6.79 6.16 -14.80
CA SER A 247 -6.03 5.04 -14.24
C SER A 247 -6.15 3.76 -15.09
N ILE A 248 -7.36 3.42 -15.55
CA ILE A 248 -7.59 2.26 -16.44
C ILE A 248 -6.84 2.44 -17.77
N GLU A 249 -6.93 3.60 -18.39
CA GLU A 249 -6.24 3.87 -19.65
C GLU A 249 -4.71 3.85 -19.50
N ALA A 250 -4.20 4.35 -18.38
CA ALA A 250 -2.78 4.25 -18.06
C ALA A 250 -2.31 2.79 -17.91
N ALA A 251 -3.07 1.97 -17.19
CA ALA A 251 -2.77 0.54 -17.02
C ALA A 251 -2.83 -0.23 -18.36
N LYS A 252 -3.77 0.11 -19.25
CA LYS A 252 -3.84 -0.46 -20.60
C LYS A 252 -2.58 -0.16 -21.42
N ARG A 253 -2.03 1.05 -21.30
CA ARG A 253 -0.77 1.42 -21.98
C ARG A 253 0.41 0.58 -21.48
N VAL A 254 0.52 0.36 -20.19
CA VAL A 254 1.54 -0.53 -19.58
C VAL A 254 1.49 -1.92 -20.22
N TYR A 255 0.28 -2.47 -20.42
CA TYR A 255 0.11 -3.82 -20.97
C TYR A 255 0.06 -3.90 -22.50
N ALA A 256 0.11 -2.79 -23.22
CA ALA A 256 0.04 -2.79 -24.69
C ALA A 256 1.18 -3.61 -25.32
N THR A 257 2.37 -3.57 -24.73
CA THR A 257 3.59 -4.27 -25.20
C THR A 257 3.89 -5.55 -24.43
N ALA A 258 3.09 -5.90 -23.42
CA ALA A 258 3.30 -7.11 -22.61
C ALA A 258 3.09 -8.40 -23.44
N PRO A 259 3.77 -9.51 -23.10
CA PRO A 259 3.54 -10.81 -23.72
C PRO A 259 2.04 -11.19 -23.71
N GLU A 260 1.56 -11.87 -24.77
CA GLU A 260 0.12 -12.16 -24.92
C GLU A 260 -0.48 -12.96 -23.75
N SER A 261 0.26 -13.94 -23.24
CA SER A 261 -0.17 -14.73 -22.09
C SER A 261 -0.41 -13.84 -20.86
N LYS A 262 0.51 -12.94 -20.56
CA LYS A 262 0.39 -11.97 -19.46
C LYS A 262 -0.77 -10.99 -19.71
N ARG A 263 -0.95 -10.50 -20.96
CA ARG A 263 -2.08 -9.62 -21.31
C ARG A 263 -3.43 -10.28 -21.08
N LYS A 264 -3.61 -11.54 -21.50
CA LYS A 264 -4.86 -12.29 -21.28
C LYS A 264 -5.17 -12.47 -19.80
N ALA A 265 -4.18 -12.90 -19.00
CA ALA A 265 -4.32 -13.09 -17.57
C ALA A 265 -4.62 -11.75 -16.85
N TRP A 266 -3.88 -10.69 -17.16
CA TRP A 266 -4.11 -9.37 -16.60
C TRP A 266 -5.49 -8.82 -16.94
N LYS A 267 -5.91 -8.92 -18.22
CA LYS A 267 -7.23 -8.46 -18.65
C LYS A 267 -8.35 -9.14 -17.86
N ARG A 268 -8.29 -10.46 -17.72
CA ARG A 268 -9.30 -11.25 -16.99
C ARG A 268 -9.36 -10.88 -15.51
N ASN A 269 -8.20 -10.81 -14.87
CA ASN A 269 -8.10 -10.79 -13.43
C ASN A 269 -8.09 -9.37 -12.83
N PHE A 270 -7.67 -8.38 -13.61
CA PHE A 270 -7.52 -7.01 -13.12
C PHE A 270 -8.29 -5.98 -13.96
N LEU A 271 -8.12 -5.94 -15.28
CA LEU A 271 -8.74 -4.92 -16.12
C LEU A 271 -10.28 -5.01 -16.09
N ILE A 272 -10.84 -6.17 -16.35
CA ILE A 272 -12.31 -6.36 -16.38
C ILE A 272 -12.97 -5.94 -15.07
N PRO A 273 -12.50 -6.36 -13.88
CA PRO A 273 -13.03 -5.89 -12.60
C PRO A 273 -13.00 -4.37 -12.41
N PHE A 274 -11.96 -3.70 -12.90
CA PHE A 274 -11.86 -2.24 -12.82
C PHE A 274 -12.81 -1.54 -13.80
N GLU A 275 -12.98 -2.05 -15.02
CA GLU A 275 -13.96 -1.54 -15.99
C GLU A 275 -15.39 -1.74 -15.48
N GLU A 276 -15.71 -2.86 -14.85
CA GLU A 276 -17.00 -3.08 -14.20
C GLU A 276 -17.24 -2.09 -13.05
N LYS A 277 -16.21 -1.84 -12.22
CA LYS A 277 -16.29 -0.82 -11.18
C LYS A 277 -16.60 0.56 -11.76
N LEU A 278 -15.97 0.90 -12.89
CA LEU A 278 -16.24 2.15 -13.60
C LEU A 278 -17.68 2.23 -14.11
N ARG A 279 -18.20 1.14 -14.72
CA ARG A 279 -19.60 1.08 -15.20
C ARG A 279 -20.59 1.26 -14.06
N ARG A 280 -20.42 0.54 -12.95
CA ARG A 280 -21.30 0.66 -11.76
C ARG A 280 -21.34 2.08 -11.21
N LYS A 281 -20.20 2.77 -11.16
CA LYS A 281 -20.15 4.17 -10.71
C LYS A 281 -20.86 5.15 -11.67
N LYS A 282 -20.94 4.84 -12.96
CA LYS A 282 -21.68 5.64 -13.95
C LYS A 282 -23.21 5.47 -13.86
N THR A 283 -23.67 4.26 -13.47
CA THR A 283 -25.10 3.96 -13.33
C THR A 283 -25.71 4.41 -12.01
N GLN A 284 -24.88 4.77 -11.03
CA GLN A 284 -25.34 5.31 -9.73
C GLN A 284 -25.49 6.85 -9.72
N LYS A 285 -25.34 7.48 -10.87
CA LYS A 285 -25.70 8.88 -11.15
C LYS A 285 -27.10 8.98 -11.74
#